data_c36148f66e8357b6d44969ac1ba186c9
#
_entry.id   c36148f66e8357b6d44969ac1ba186c9
#
_cell.length_a   1.000
_cell.length_b   1.000
_cell.length_c   1.000
_cell.angle_alpha   90.00
_cell.angle_beta   90.00
_cell.angle_gamma   90.00
#
_symmetry.space_group_name_H-M   'P 1'
#
loop_
_entity.id
_entity.type
_entity.pdbx_description
1 polymer ?
#
loop_
_entity_poly.entity_id
_entity_poly.type
_entity_poly.pdbx_seq_one_letter_code
_entity_poly.pdbx_strand_id
1 'polypeptide(L)'
;MGLTQEESKRLTREEREYIDRLYRDMYHSLHAYAYGILGNQYLAEEYVQETFQVACDNPKKLTDCPKPEGWLMKVLKNVIRNGQRKRAMLEKYIATLEPAELDRLVSPDCGGDVDLEYSDLVSKEEFHLLKRVDIEGYTMLEMAEELGINVETCKKRAQRAREKMRQQLEDNGFP
;
A
#
# COMPACT_ATOMS: atom_id res chain seq x y z
N MET A 1 10.99 -29.21 -10.20
CA MET A 1 9.81 -28.60 -10.87
C MET A 1 9.35 -27.46 -9.98
N GLY A 2 9.74 -26.23 -10.32
CA GLY A 2 9.37 -25.05 -9.56
C GLY A 2 7.93 -24.67 -9.89
N LEU A 3 7.09 -24.60 -8.88
CA LEU A 3 5.74 -24.02 -8.96
C LEU A 3 5.89 -22.55 -9.38
N THR A 4 5.18 -22.15 -10.41
CA THR A 4 5.18 -20.75 -10.89
C THR A 4 4.64 -19.83 -9.81
N GLN A 5 5.18 -18.60 -9.70
CA GLN A 5 4.80 -17.61 -8.69
C GLN A 5 3.29 -17.28 -8.64
N GLU A 6 2.54 -17.58 -9.70
CA GLU A 6 1.09 -17.40 -9.75
C GLU A 6 0.31 -18.50 -9.00
N GLU A 7 0.85 -19.71 -8.87
CA GLU A 7 0.20 -20.77 -8.07
C GLU A 7 0.33 -20.54 -6.57
N SER A 8 1.35 -19.80 -6.12
CA SER A 8 1.56 -19.44 -4.70
C SER A 8 0.57 -18.39 -4.18
N LYS A 9 -0.19 -17.73 -5.05
CA LYS A 9 -1.14 -16.65 -4.71
C LYS A 9 -2.59 -17.10 -4.51
N ARG A 10 -2.91 -18.37 -4.77
CA ARG A 10 -4.27 -18.88 -4.57
C ARG A 10 -4.45 -19.37 -3.13
N LEU A 11 -5.39 -18.74 -2.43
CA LEU A 11 -5.85 -19.21 -1.13
C LEU A 11 -6.30 -20.67 -1.22
N THR A 12 -5.85 -21.49 -0.28
CA THR A 12 -6.41 -22.81 -0.08
C THR A 12 -7.88 -22.70 0.34
N ARG A 13 -8.62 -23.79 0.23
CA ARG A 13 -10.02 -23.81 0.67
C ARG A 13 -10.14 -23.52 2.16
N GLU A 14 -9.25 -24.07 2.97
CA GLU A 14 -9.23 -23.89 4.43
C GLU A 14 -8.91 -22.43 4.82
N GLU A 15 -7.91 -21.81 4.17
CA GLU A 15 -7.58 -20.41 4.37
C GLU A 15 -8.75 -19.48 4.00
N ARG A 16 -9.44 -19.77 2.91
CA ARG A 16 -10.61 -19.00 2.48
C ARG A 16 -11.75 -19.12 3.49
N GLU A 17 -12.11 -20.33 3.91
CA GLU A 17 -13.15 -20.58 4.91
C GLU A 17 -12.82 -19.90 6.25
N TYR A 18 -11.53 -19.86 6.61
CA TYR A 18 -11.06 -19.18 7.82
C TYR A 18 -11.21 -17.66 7.71
N ILE A 19 -10.78 -17.07 6.60
CA ILE A 19 -10.90 -15.61 6.35
C ILE A 19 -12.37 -15.21 6.27
N ASP A 20 -13.22 -15.99 5.62
CA ASP A 20 -14.68 -15.74 5.54
C ASP A 20 -15.35 -15.71 6.93
N ARG A 21 -14.91 -16.59 7.83
CA ARG A 21 -15.38 -16.59 9.22
C ARG A 21 -14.97 -15.31 9.93
N LEU A 22 -13.67 -14.96 9.87
CA LEU A 22 -13.16 -13.75 10.47
C LEU A 22 -13.81 -12.48 9.88
N TYR A 23 -14.14 -12.50 8.59
CA TYR A 23 -14.88 -11.42 7.97
C TYR A 23 -16.24 -11.21 8.63
N ARG A 24 -17.03 -12.28 8.75
CA ARG A 24 -18.36 -12.19 9.39
C ARG A 24 -18.29 -11.73 10.85
N ASP A 25 -17.30 -12.24 11.59
CA ASP A 25 -17.16 -11.95 13.02
C ASP A 25 -16.64 -10.54 13.29
N MET A 26 -15.75 -10.03 12.43
CA MET A 26 -15.00 -8.79 12.69
C MET A 26 -15.47 -7.59 11.87
N TYR A 27 -16.22 -7.79 10.77
CA TYR A 27 -16.60 -6.70 9.86
C TYR A 27 -17.23 -5.52 10.59
N HIS A 28 -18.24 -5.75 11.41
CA HIS A 28 -18.95 -4.66 12.10
C HIS A 28 -18.05 -3.91 13.08
N SER A 29 -17.16 -4.61 13.78
CA SER A 29 -16.23 -4.00 14.71
C SER A 29 -15.17 -3.16 14.01
N LEU A 30 -14.61 -3.67 12.91
CA LEU A 30 -13.64 -2.96 12.09
C LEU A 30 -14.28 -1.74 11.41
N HIS A 31 -15.48 -1.91 10.86
CA HIS A 31 -16.23 -0.81 10.22
C HIS A 31 -16.57 0.29 11.20
N ALA A 32 -17.09 -0.04 12.38
CA ALA A 32 -17.41 0.94 13.42
C ALA A 32 -16.17 1.72 13.86
N TYR A 33 -15.03 1.03 14.02
CA TYR A 33 -13.75 1.67 14.33
C TYR A 33 -13.30 2.62 13.23
N ALA A 34 -13.32 2.17 11.97
CA ALA A 34 -12.94 2.99 10.82
C ALA A 34 -13.85 4.20 10.66
N TYR A 35 -15.17 4.01 10.78
CA TYR A 35 -16.14 5.09 10.72
C TYR A 35 -15.95 6.13 11.82
N GLY A 36 -15.68 5.70 13.05
CA GLY A 36 -15.40 6.59 14.18
C GLY A 36 -14.19 7.51 13.95
N ILE A 37 -13.19 7.06 13.16
CA ILE A 37 -12.00 7.87 12.82
C ILE A 37 -12.23 8.74 11.60
N LEU A 38 -12.90 8.21 10.57
CA LEU A 38 -12.98 8.81 9.25
C LEU A 38 -14.21 9.72 9.08
N GLY A 39 -15.27 9.49 9.87
CA GLY A 39 -16.55 10.19 9.73
C GLY A 39 -17.24 9.96 8.37
N ASN A 40 -16.76 9.00 7.59
CA ASN A 40 -17.25 8.72 6.24
C ASN A 40 -17.47 7.22 6.05
N GLN A 41 -18.72 6.84 5.78
CA GLN A 41 -19.14 5.44 5.68
C GLN A 41 -18.47 4.71 4.50
N TYR A 42 -18.36 5.36 3.33
CA TYR A 42 -17.77 4.76 2.14
C TYR A 42 -16.29 4.45 2.33
N LEU A 43 -15.56 5.40 2.92
CA LEU A 43 -14.14 5.18 3.23
C LEU A 43 -13.93 4.13 4.32
N ALA A 44 -14.83 4.07 5.30
CA ALA A 44 -14.76 3.04 6.33
C ALA A 44 -14.93 1.64 5.71
N GLU A 45 -15.89 1.49 4.80
CA GLU A 45 -16.12 0.26 4.06
C GLU A 45 -14.91 -0.11 3.16
N GLU A 46 -14.42 0.85 2.38
CA GLU A 46 -13.25 0.68 1.51
C GLU A 46 -12.03 0.18 2.30
N TYR A 47 -11.71 0.82 3.42
CA TYR A 47 -10.54 0.44 4.22
C TYR A 47 -10.72 -0.88 4.96
N VAL A 48 -11.94 -1.26 5.31
CA VAL A 48 -12.21 -2.62 5.83
C VAL A 48 -12.01 -3.66 4.72
N GLN A 49 -12.47 -3.41 3.51
CA GLN A 49 -12.24 -4.30 2.36
C GLN A 49 -10.73 -4.44 2.07
N GLU A 50 -9.98 -3.33 2.02
CA GLU A 50 -8.51 -3.34 1.85
C GLU A 50 -7.83 -4.14 2.97
N THR A 51 -8.31 -4.04 4.21
CA THR A 51 -7.80 -4.84 5.34
C THR A 51 -7.95 -6.34 5.10
N PHE A 52 -9.09 -6.80 4.60
CA PHE A 52 -9.30 -8.20 4.27
C PHE A 52 -8.56 -8.63 3.01
N GLN A 53 -8.34 -7.72 2.06
CA GLN A 53 -7.47 -7.99 0.92
C GLN A 53 -6.03 -8.28 1.38
N VAL A 54 -5.48 -7.46 2.29
CA VAL A 54 -4.18 -7.73 2.92
C VAL A 54 -4.15 -9.07 3.64
N ALA A 55 -5.26 -9.48 4.26
CA ALA A 55 -5.38 -10.80 4.90
C ALA A 55 -5.33 -11.93 3.86
N CYS A 56 -6.02 -11.78 2.73
CA CYS A 56 -5.99 -12.73 1.62
C CYS A 56 -4.61 -12.83 0.96
N ASP A 57 -3.87 -11.73 0.90
CA ASP A 57 -2.51 -11.69 0.36
C ASP A 57 -1.46 -12.28 1.33
N ASN A 58 -1.80 -12.38 2.62
CA ASN A 58 -0.91 -12.88 3.66
C ASN A 58 -1.58 -13.96 4.54
N PRO A 59 -2.14 -15.03 3.97
CA PRO A 59 -2.95 -15.99 4.72
C PRO A 59 -2.18 -16.68 5.84
N LYS A 60 -0.90 -17.02 5.61
CA LYS A 60 -0.04 -17.64 6.63
C LYS A 60 0.21 -16.74 7.83
N LYS A 61 0.43 -15.43 7.61
CA LYS A 61 0.61 -14.48 8.72
C LYS A 61 -0.65 -14.39 9.59
N LEU A 62 -1.81 -14.54 8.98
CA LEU A 62 -3.08 -14.51 9.70
C LEU A 62 -3.35 -15.83 10.43
N THR A 63 -3.15 -16.98 9.78
CA THR A 63 -3.40 -18.30 10.37
C THR A 63 -2.42 -18.65 11.49
N ASP A 64 -1.15 -18.21 11.38
CA ASP A 64 -0.13 -18.44 12.39
C ASP A 64 -0.22 -17.43 13.56
N CYS A 65 -1.08 -16.41 13.44
CA CYS A 65 -1.24 -15.39 14.45
C CYS A 65 -2.09 -15.91 15.63
N PRO A 66 -1.59 -15.87 16.87
CA PRO A 66 -2.35 -16.32 18.04
C PRO A 66 -3.57 -15.45 18.35
N LYS A 67 -3.64 -14.24 17.80
CA LYS A 67 -4.76 -13.28 17.96
C LYS A 67 -5.09 -12.64 16.61
N PRO A 68 -5.77 -13.34 15.72
CA PRO A 68 -6.06 -12.86 14.36
C PRO A 68 -6.92 -11.59 14.34
N GLU A 69 -7.83 -11.42 15.30
CA GLU A 69 -8.65 -10.21 15.44
C GLU A 69 -7.78 -8.98 15.74
N GLY A 70 -6.81 -9.13 16.62
CA GLY A 70 -5.83 -8.08 16.93
C GLY A 70 -4.93 -7.75 15.75
N TRP A 71 -4.58 -8.76 14.97
CA TRP A 71 -3.80 -8.57 13.75
C TRP A 71 -4.61 -7.78 12.70
N LEU A 72 -5.87 -8.14 12.44
CA LEU A 72 -6.77 -7.42 11.54
C LEU A 72 -6.95 -5.96 11.98
N MET A 73 -7.15 -5.72 13.28
CA MET A 73 -7.25 -4.35 13.80
C MET A 73 -5.96 -3.55 13.60
N LYS A 74 -4.79 -4.17 13.73
CA LYS A 74 -3.49 -3.53 13.43
C LYS A 74 -3.36 -3.19 11.94
N VAL A 75 -3.75 -4.10 11.06
CA VAL A 75 -3.76 -3.88 9.60
C VAL A 75 -4.70 -2.71 9.27
N LEU A 76 -5.93 -2.70 9.79
CA LEU A 76 -6.89 -1.61 9.55
C LEU A 76 -6.32 -0.25 9.97
N LYS A 77 -5.70 -0.17 11.15
CA LYS A 77 -5.05 1.08 11.61
C LYS A 77 -3.97 1.55 10.65
N ASN A 78 -3.20 0.62 10.08
CA ASN A 78 -2.18 0.95 9.09
C ASN A 78 -2.80 1.42 7.77
N VAL A 79 -3.83 0.73 7.28
CA VAL A 79 -4.59 1.12 6.08
C VAL A 79 -5.16 2.53 6.22
N ILE A 80 -5.85 2.82 7.34
CA ILE A 80 -6.39 4.16 7.63
C ILE A 80 -5.28 5.22 7.63
N ARG A 81 -4.18 4.96 8.33
CA ARG A 81 -3.06 5.89 8.43
C ARG A 81 -2.43 6.18 7.06
N ASN A 82 -2.24 5.14 6.25
CA ASN A 82 -1.68 5.27 4.91
C ASN A 82 -2.63 6.04 3.98
N GLY A 83 -3.93 5.74 4.02
CA GLY A 83 -4.94 6.47 3.27
C GLY A 83 -5.02 7.95 3.65
N GLN A 84 -4.95 8.27 4.95
CA GLN A 84 -4.89 9.67 5.40
C GLN A 84 -3.64 10.40 4.90
N ARG A 85 -2.48 9.72 4.89
CA ARG A 85 -1.24 10.29 4.35
C ARG A 85 -1.31 10.54 2.85
N LYS A 86 -1.84 9.56 2.09
CA LYS A 86 -2.05 9.73 0.64
C LYS A 86 -2.94 10.92 0.34
N ARG A 87 -4.03 11.08 1.08
CA ARG A 87 -4.94 12.23 0.93
C ARG A 87 -4.25 13.56 1.25
N ALA A 88 -3.56 13.65 2.39
CA ALA A 88 -2.83 14.86 2.76
C ALA A 88 -1.75 15.23 1.73
N MET A 89 -1.08 14.22 1.16
CA MET A 89 -0.10 14.42 0.09
C MET A 89 -0.76 14.90 -1.20
N LEU A 90 -1.88 14.28 -1.58
CA LEU A 90 -2.65 14.67 -2.76
C LEU A 90 -3.23 16.09 -2.61
N GLU A 91 -3.81 16.43 -1.47
CA GLU A 91 -4.31 17.77 -1.18
C GLU A 91 -3.20 18.82 -1.28
N LYS A 92 -2.01 18.50 -0.74
CA LYS A 92 -0.84 19.37 -0.85
C LYS A 92 -0.40 19.53 -2.31
N TYR A 93 -0.39 18.45 -3.09
CA TYR A 93 -0.04 18.49 -4.50
C TYR A 93 -1.05 19.33 -5.30
N ILE A 94 -2.35 19.08 -5.12
CA ILE A 94 -3.43 19.84 -5.78
C ILE A 94 -3.32 21.34 -5.45
N ALA A 95 -2.99 21.68 -4.21
CA ALA A 95 -2.81 23.07 -3.81
C ALA A 95 -1.61 23.78 -4.48
N THR A 96 -0.69 23.04 -5.08
CA THR A 96 0.47 23.59 -5.83
C THR A 96 0.23 23.69 -7.34
N LEU A 97 -0.87 23.12 -7.85
CA LEU A 97 -1.16 23.11 -9.29
C LEU A 97 -1.83 24.39 -9.74
N GLU A 98 -1.44 24.87 -10.91
CA GLU A 98 -2.14 25.94 -11.61
C GLU A 98 -3.50 25.45 -12.13
N PRO A 99 -4.53 26.33 -12.26
CA PRO A 99 -5.86 25.96 -12.71
C PRO A 99 -5.90 25.17 -14.04
N ALA A 100 -4.99 25.49 -14.97
CA ALA A 100 -4.89 24.79 -16.26
C ALA A 100 -4.32 23.35 -16.13
N GLU A 101 -3.60 23.05 -15.07
CA GLU A 101 -3.11 21.71 -14.76
C GLU A 101 -4.18 20.87 -14.08
N LEU A 102 -5.04 21.52 -13.28
CA LEU A 102 -6.17 20.86 -12.62
C LEU A 102 -7.16 20.28 -13.66
N ASP A 103 -7.44 21.02 -14.74
CA ASP A 103 -8.31 20.56 -15.83
C ASP A 103 -7.75 19.32 -16.56
N ARG A 104 -6.42 19.16 -16.59
CA ARG A 104 -5.76 17.96 -17.15
C ARG A 104 -5.87 16.74 -16.25
N LEU A 105 -5.90 16.95 -14.92
CA LEU A 105 -6.05 15.85 -13.96
C LEU A 105 -7.47 15.27 -13.92
N VAL A 106 -8.46 16.00 -14.41
CA VAL A 106 -9.87 15.53 -14.52
C VAL A 106 -10.10 14.71 -15.78
N SER A 107 -9.10 14.62 -16.69
CA SER A 107 -9.21 13.79 -17.91
C SER A 107 -9.18 12.30 -17.55
N PRO A 108 -10.11 11.48 -18.10
CA PRO A 108 -10.19 10.04 -17.77
C PRO A 108 -8.97 9.20 -18.19
N ASP A 109 -7.98 9.82 -18.81
CA ASP A 109 -6.78 9.16 -19.36
C ASP A 109 -5.52 9.24 -18.43
N CYS A 110 -5.66 9.77 -17.22
CA CYS A 110 -4.54 9.86 -16.26
C CYS A 110 -4.34 8.58 -15.42
N GLY A 111 -4.70 7.43 -15.95
CA GLY A 111 -4.41 6.11 -15.37
C GLY A 111 -3.15 5.47 -15.95
N GLY A 112 -2.07 6.23 -16.13
CA GLY A 112 -0.75 5.66 -16.41
C GLY A 112 -0.36 4.72 -15.28
N ASP A 113 -0.16 3.43 -15.60
CA ASP A 113 0.31 2.46 -14.62
C ASP A 113 1.77 2.81 -14.30
N VAL A 114 1.98 3.47 -13.17
CA VAL A 114 3.31 3.88 -12.67
C VAL A 114 4.29 2.69 -12.66
N ASP A 115 3.76 1.47 -12.49
CA ASP A 115 4.56 0.26 -12.52
C ASP A 115 5.11 -0.05 -13.91
N LEU A 116 4.38 0.30 -14.99
CA LEU A 116 4.83 0.09 -16.36
C LEU A 116 5.82 1.16 -16.84
N GLU A 117 5.66 2.39 -16.35
CA GLU A 117 6.42 3.54 -16.86
C GLU A 117 7.79 3.69 -16.18
N TYR A 118 7.90 3.36 -14.90
CA TYR A 118 9.08 3.66 -14.09
C TYR A 118 9.79 2.44 -13.49
N SER A 119 9.26 1.23 -13.66
CA SER A 119 9.81 0.00 -13.06
C SER A 119 11.22 -0.35 -13.56
N ASP A 120 11.58 0.11 -14.76
CA ASP A 120 12.87 -0.23 -15.40
C ASP A 120 13.99 0.77 -15.08
N LEU A 121 13.66 1.90 -14.42
CA LEU A 121 14.64 2.94 -14.08
C LEU A 121 15.56 2.56 -12.91
N VAL A 122 15.07 1.71 -12.02
CA VAL A 122 15.78 1.22 -10.84
C VAL A 122 15.55 -0.28 -10.66
N SER A 123 16.25 -0.94 -9.74
CA SER A 123 15.99 -2.36 -9.48
C SER A 123 14.56 -2.57 -8.94
N LYS A 124 14.01 -3.78 -9.13
CA LYS A 124 12.66 -4.12 -8.64
C LYS A 124 12.50 -3.90 -7.14
N GLU A 125 13.52 -4.20 -6.35
CA GLU A 125 13.54 -3.99 -4.90
C GLU A 125 13.58 -2.49 -4.54
N GLU A 126 14.37 -1.70 -5.28
CA GLU A 126 14.44 -0.24 -5.11
C GLU A 126 13.11 0.40 -5.52
N PHE A 127 12.53 -0.02 -6.65
CA PHE A 127 11.22 0.45 -7.09
C PHE A 127 10.12 0.11 -6.09
N HIS A 128 10.08 -1.14 -5.61
CA HIS A 128 9.12 -1.57 -4.59
C HIS A 128 9.24 -0.72 -3.31
N LEU A 129 10.46 -0.47 -2.84
CA LEU A 129 10.70 0.37 -1.66
C LEU A 129 10.17 1.79 -1.87
N LEU A 130 10.48 2.42 -3.02
CA LEU A 130 10.01 3.77 -3.35
C LEU A 130 8.48 3.82 -3.51
N LYS A 131 7.90 2.88 -4.23
CA LYS A 131 6.45 2.78 -4.40
C LYS A 131 5.74 2.71 -3.05
N ARG A 132 6.18 1.83 -2.16
CA ARG A 132 5.60 1.66 -0.82
C ARG A 132 5.71 2.94 0.01
N VAL A 133 6.89 3.57 0.01
CA VAL A 133 7.13 4.75 0.87
C VAL A 133 6.53 6.02 0.26
N ASP A 134 6.80 6.29 -1.02
CA ASP A 134 6.51 7.58 -1.64
C ASP A 134 5.08 7.65 -2.21
N ILE A 135 4.55 6.53 -2.73
CA ILE A 135 3.21 6.47 -3.32
C ILE A 135 2.19 5.90 -2.33
N GLU A 136 2.51 4.77 -1.69
CA GLU A 136 1.58 4.08 -0.79
C GLU A 136 1.62 4.61 0.66
N GLY A 137 2.56 5.51 0.98
CA GLY A 137 2.62 6.22 2.26
C GLY A 137 3.11 5.39 3.45
N TYR A 138 3.84 4.29 3.20
CA TYR A 138 4.48 3.51 4.26
C TYR A 138 5.57 4.33 4.95
N THR A 139 5.70 4.16 6.26
CA THR A 139 6.83 4.73 6.99
C THR A 139 8.10 3.93 6.75
N MET A 140 9.24 4.59 6.95
CA MET A 140 10.54 3.90 6.93
C MET A 140 10.65 2.80 8.00
N LEU A 141 9.90 2.92 9.10
CA LEU A 141 9.85 1.89 10.13
C LEU A 141 9.10 0.65 9.64
N GLU A 142 7.92 0.84 9.05
CA GLU A 142 7.11 -0.26 8.49
C GLU A 142 7.86 -0.99 7.37
N MET A 143 8.51 -0.23 6.48
CA MET A 143 9.33 -0.83 5.44
C MET A 143 10.57 -1.54 5.98
N ALA A 144 11.20 -1.03 7.03
CA ALA A 144 12.32 -1.70 7.68
C ALA A 144 11.90 -3.03 8.31
N GLU A 145 10.71 -3.07 8.94
CA GLU A 145 10.12 -4.30 9.49
C GLU A 145 9.78 -5.29 8.37
N GLU A 146 9.19 -4.82 7.25
CA GLU A 146 8.85 -5.67 6.09
C GLU A 146 10.08 -6.29 5.45
N LEU A 147 11.15 -5.50 5.30
CA LEU A 147 12.41 -5.94 4.69
C LEU A 147 13.35 -6.67 5.66
N GLY A 148 13.02 -6.74 6.95
CA GLY A 148 13.86 -7.36 7.97
C GLY A 148 15.20 -6.63 8.20
N ILE A 149 15.25 -5.32 7.99
CA ILE A 149 16.44 -4.48 8.15
C ILE A 149 16.21 -3.38 9.18
N ASN A 150 17.27 -2.74 9.65
CA ASN A 150 17.09 -1.60 10.53
C ASN A 150 16.63 -0.34 9.76
N VAL A 151 15.95 0.57 10.47
CA VAL A 151 15.34 1.80 9.92
C VAL A 151 16.37 2.69 9.22
N GLU A 152 17.57 2.81 9.77
CA GLU A 152 18.63 3.63 9.17
C GLU A 152 19.15 3.04 7.85
N THR A 153 19.22 1.71 7.76
CA THR A 153 19.55 1.02 6.50
C THR A 153 18.43 1.22 5.48
N CYS A 154 17.17 1.15 5.90
CA CYS A 154 16.01 1.41 5.03
C CYS A 154 16.04 2.83 4.48
N LYS A 155 16.26 3.85 5.32
CA LYS A 155 16.40 5.25 4.91
C LYS A 155 17.51 5.46 3.88
N LYS A 156 18.70 4.87 4.11
CA LYS A 156 19.83 4.97 3.19
C LYS A 156 19.52 4.31 1.84
N ARG A 157 18.84 3.14 1.85
CA ARG A 157 18.42 2.47 0.61
C ARG A 157 17.41 3.33 -0.17
N ALA A 158 16.38 3.86 0.51
CA ALA A 158 15.40 4.74 -0.13
C ALA A 158 16.04 6.01 -0.70
N GLN A 159 16.97 6.63 0.02
CA GLN A 159 17.68 7.82 -0.46
C GLN A 159 18.50 7.53 -1.72
N ARG A 160 19.25 6.42 -1.74
CA ARG A 160 20.03 6.01 -2.92
C ARG A 160 19.13 5.66 -4.10
N ALA A 161 18.02 4.98 -3.85
CA ALA A 161 17.06 4.64 -4.90
C ALA A 161 16.42 5.89 -5.53
N ARG A 162 16.05 6.90 -4.72
CA ARG A 162 15.54 8.20 -5.22
C ARG A 162 16.59 8.94 -6.06
N GLU A 163 17.83 8.97 -5.59
CA GLU A 163 18.91 9.64 -6.32
C GLU A 163 19.14 8.98 -7.69
N LYS A 164 19.17 7.63 -7.70
CA LYS A 164 19.34 6.86 -8.93
C LYS A 164 18.16 7.06 -9.90
N MET A 165 16.91 7.02 -9.38
CA MET A 165 15.71 7.27 -10.18
C MET A 165 15.72 8.67 -10.78
N ARG A 166 16.07 9.70 -9.98
CA ARG A 166 16.17 11.08 -10.47
C ARG A 166 17.20 11.20 -11.60
N GLN A 167 18.37 10.60 -11.43
CA GLN A 167 19.42 10.62 -12.44
C GLN A 167 18.98 9.95 -13.75
N GLN A 168 18.29 8.82 -13.66
CA GLN A 168 17.74 8.14 -14.82
C GLN A 168 16.63 8.95 -15.51
N LEU A 169 15.79 9.67 -14.75
CA LEU A 169 14.77 10.55 -15.32
C LEU A 169 15.43 11.74 -16.04
N GLU A 170 16.43 12.38 -15.45
CA GLU A 170 17.20 13.47 -16.07
C GLU A 170 17.90 12.99 -17.36
N ASP A 171 18.53 11.81 -17.34
CA ASP A 171 19.19 11.20 -18.49
C ASP A 171 18.22 10.85 -19.63
N ASN A 172 16.96 10.51 -19.30
CA ASN A 172 15.90 10.22 -20.27
C ASN A 172 15.11 11.47 -20.72
N GLY A 173 15.53 12.67 -20.30
CA GLY A 173 14.95 13.94 -20.77
C GLY A 173 13.68 14.39 -20.05
N PHE A 174 13.38 13.81 -18.90
CA PHE A 174 12.35 14.33 -18.01
C PHE A 174 12.94 15.48 -17.17
N PRO A 175 12.27 16.65 -17.13
CA PRO A 175 12.75 17.82 -16.39
C PRO A 175 12.68 17.64 -14.86
#